data_df01899407dac0e1138be1b6b346491f
#
_entry.id   df01899407dac0e1138be1b6b346491f
#
_cell.length_a   1.000
_cell.length_b   1.000
_cell.length_c   1.000
_cell.angle_alpha   90.00
_cell.angle_beta   90.00
_cell.angle_gamma   90.00
#
_symmetry.space_group_name_H-M   'P 1'
#
loop_
_entity.id
_entity.type
_entity.pdbx_description
1 polymer ?
#
loop_
_entity_poly.entity_id
_entity_poly.type
_entity_poly.pdbx_seq_one_letter_code
_entity_poly.pdbx_strand_id
1 'polypeptide(L)'
;MVLSGDFNTTPTSDVYKTVLKSFLSDSADVAMQVKRASTFTNYGKSNKTLDYLFVNAAKMSVASYDVCNEKINGDFPSDHHPVLIKYIIND
;
A
#
# COMPACT_ATOMS: atom_id res chain seq x y z
N MET A 1 3.07 4.83 14.31
CA MET A 1 4.15 4.80 13.30
C MET A 1 3.60 4.32 11.97
N VAL A 2 3.97 4.98 10.90
CA VAL A 2 3.70 4.52 9.54
C VAL A 2 5.04 4.35 8.83
N LEU A 3 5.28 3.16 8.27
CA LEU A 3 6.43 2.90 7.41
C LEU A 3 5.93 2.80 5.98
N SER A 4 6.36 3.72 5.12
CA SER A 4 5.88 3.79 3.74
C SER A 4 7.03 3.81 2.75
N GLY A 5 6.74 3.38 1.53
CA GLY A 5 7.67 3.53 0.42
C GLY A 5 7.52 2.46 -0.65
N ASP A 6 8.32 2.62 -1.70
CA ASP A 6 8.56 1.60 -2.70
C ASP A 6 9.63 0.65 -2.16
N PHE A 7 9.21 -0.55 -1.81
CA PHE A 7 10.11 -1.58 -1.27
C PHE A 7 10.72 -2.42 -2.38
N ASN A 8 10.31 -2.17 -3.63
CA ASN A 8 10.76 -2.88 -4.82
C ASN A 8 10.67 -4.40 -4.67
N THR A 9 9.62 -4.88 -3.98
CA THR A 9 9.44 -6.28 -3.65
C THR A 9 7.95 -6.61 -3.53
N THR A 10 7.58 -7.85 -3.84
CA THR A 10 6.18 -8.30 -3.81
C THR A 10 5.78 -8.85 -2.44
N PRO A 11 4.46 -9.03 -2.17
CA PRO A 11 3.98 -9.53 -0.87
C PRO A 11 4.46 -10.94 -0.51
N THR A 12 4.97 -11.72 -1.45
CA THR A 12 5.50 -13.06 -1.19
C THR A 12 6.99 -13.06 -0.82
N SER A 13 7.64 -11.90 -0.82
CA SER A 13 9.08 -11.78 -0.58
C SER A 13 9.44 -11.92 0.91
N ASP A 14 10.71 -12.23 1.15
CA ASP A 14 11.23 -12.30 2.52
C ASP A 14 11.27 -10.94 3.20
N VAL A 15 11.49 -9.86 2.45
CA VAL A 15 11.47 -8.49 2.97
C VAL A 15 10.09 -8.15 3.51
N TYR A 16 9.04 -8.40 2.74
CA TYR A 16 7.66 -8.17 3.16
C TYR A 16 7.33 -8.99 4.42
N LYS A 17 7.65 -10.28 4.41
CA LYS A 17 7.40 -11.17 5.55
C LYS A 17 8.17 -10.75 6.80
N THR A 18 9.39 -10.22 6.64
CA THR A 18 10.18 -9.71 7.75
C THR A 18 9.51 -8.51 8.40
N VAL A 19 8.97 -7.58 7.61
CA VAL A 19 8.24 -6.43 8.14
C VAL A 19 7.00 -6.88 8.90
N LEU A 20 6.25 -7.86 8.37
CA LEU A 20 5.05 -8.38 9.05
C LEU A 20 5.34 -9.10 10.36
N LYS A 21 6.56 -9.61 10.57
CA LYS A 21 6.96 -10.21 11.85
C LYS A 21 7.22 -9.17 12.94
N SER A 22 7.34 -7.90 12.58
CA SER A 22 7.47 -6.80 13.54
C SER A 22 6.09 -6.43 14.11
N PHE A 23 6.03 -5.29 14.82
CA PHE A 23 4.76 -4.76 15.31
C PHE A 23 3.95 -4.03 14.21
N LEU A 24 4.41 -4.03 12.98
CA LEU A 24 3.76 -3.36 11.85
C LEU A 24 2.89 -4.32 11.06
N SER A 25 1.77 -3.82 10.56
CA SER A 25 0.84 -4.54 9.68
C SER A 25 0.71 -3.81 8.36
N ASP A 26 0.46 -4.54 7.27
CA ASP A 26 0.10 -3.93 5.99
C ASP A 26 -1.26 -3.24 6.15
N SER A 27 -1.32 -1.95 5.86
CA SER A 27 -2.56 -1.19 6.00
C SER A 27 -3.70 -1.74 5.14
N ALA A 28 -3.39 -2.37 4.01
CA ALA A 28 -4.39 -3.01 3.16
C ALA A 28 -5.07 -4.20 3.84
N ASP A 29 -4.38 -4.89 4.75
CA ASP A 29 -4.92 -6.05 5.47
C ASP A 29 -5.81 -5.65 6.65
N VAL A 30 -5.59 -4.48 7.23
CA VAL A 30 -6.29 -4.03 8.45
C VAL A 30 -7.32 -2.93 8.20
N ALA A 31 -7.38 -2.38 7.00
CA ALA A 31 -8.34 -1.33 6.66
C ALA A 31 -9.77 -1.84 6.66
N MET A 32 -10.71 -1.00 7.11
CA MET A 32 -12.13 -1.33 7.11
C MET A 32 -12.73 -1.35 5.71
N GLN A 33 -12.25 -0.48 4.83
CA GLN A 33 -12.61 -0.42 3.42
C GLN A 33 -11.35 -0.46 2.57
N VAL A 34 -11.33 -1.33 1.55
CA VAL A 34 -10.13 -1.57 0.76
C VAL A 34 -10.46 -1.54 -0.71
N LYS A 35 -9.74 -0.71 -1.46
CA LYS A 35 -9.69 -0.76 -2.91
C LYS A 35 -8.29 -1.18 -3.32
N ARG A 36 -8.11 -2.48 -3.56
CA ARG A 36 -6.82 -3.05 -3.98
C ARG A 36 -6.63 -2.93 -5.48
N ALA A 37 -5.41 -2.61 -5.88
CA ALA A 37 -4.94 -2.72 -7.26
C ALA A 37 -3.42 -2.87 -7.21
N SER A 38 -2.82 -3.19 -8.35
CA SER A 38 -1.36 -3.18 -8.45
C SER A 38 -0.82 -1.77 -8.24
N THR A 39 0.29 -1.62 -7.55
CA THR A 39 0.90 -0.31 -7.31
C THR A 39 1.96 0.04 -8.34
N PHE A 40 2.54 -0.96 -9.00
CA PHE A 40 3.50 -0.77 -10.09
C PHE A 40 2.95 -1.38 -11.38
N THR A 41 2.78 -0.57 -12.41
CA THR A 41 2.24 -0.99 -13.69
C THR A 41 3.18 -0.82 -14.85
N ASN A 42 4.29 -0.10 -14.68
CA ASN A 42 5.21 0.24 -15.76
C ASN A 42 4.44 0.76 -16.99
N TYR A 43 3.58 1.77 -16.77
CA TYR A 43 2.71 2.38 -17.79
C TYR A 43 1.76 1.36 -18.48
N GLY A 44 1.25 0.41 -17.69
CA GLY A 44 0.31 -0.61 -18.16
C GLY A 44 0.95 -1.91 -18.62
N LYS A 45 2.28 -2.05 -18.54
CA LYS A 45 3.02 -3.23 -18.99
C LYS A 45 3.29 -4.24 -17.89
N SER A 46 2.99 -3.92 -16.65
CA SER A 46 3.25 -4.78 -15.48
C SER A 46 2.07 -4.73 -14.51
N ASN A 47 2.06 -5.65 -13.56
CA ASN A 47 0.96 -5.83 -12.61
C ASN A 47 1.52 -6.34 -11.29
N LYS A 48 2.22 -5.47 -10.54
CA LYS A 48 2.88 -5.84 -9.29
C LYS A 48 2.53 -4.88 -8.16
N THR A 49 2.54 -5.37 -6.93
CA THR A 49 2.47 -4.55 -5.72
C THR A 49 3.87 -4.44 -5.14
N LEU A 50 4.43 -3.24 -5.19
CA LEU A 50 5.78 -2.93 -4.71
C LEU A 50 5.79 -1.83 -3.65
N ASP A 51 4.69 -1.09 -3.50
CA ASP A 51 4.56 0.07 -2.63
C ASP A 51 3.64 -0.26 -1.47
N TYR A 52 4.05 0.07 -0.26
CA TYR A 52 3.34 -0.31 0.96
C TYR A 52 3.24 0.84 1.94
N LEU A 53 2.17 0.81 2.73
CA LEU A 53 2.00 1.62 3.94
C LEU A 53 1.79 0.65 5.10
N PHE A 54 2.80 0.47 5.93
CA PHE A 54 2.73 -0.37 7.12
C PHE A 54 2.40 0.49 8.34
N VAL A 55 1.52 0.00 9.18
CA VAL A 55 1.00 0.73 10.34
C VAL A 55 1.10 -0.11 11.61
N ASN A 56 1.20 0.56 12.77
CA ASN A 56 1.04 -0.09 14.06
C ASN A 56 -0.46 -0.21 14.36
N ALA A 57 -1.06 -1.34 14.00
CA ALA A 57 -2.50 -1.56 14.12
C ALA A 57 -2.99 -1.62 15.58
N ALA A 58 -2.08 -1.82 16.55
CA ALA A 58 -2.44 -1.75 17.97
C ALA A 58 -2.75 -0.32 18.42
N LYS A 59 -2.23 0.68 17.72
CA LYS A 59 -2.36 2.11 18.08
C LYS A 59 -3.03 2.94 16.99
N MET A 60 -3.43 2.35 15.89
CA MET A 60 -4.02 3.04 14.75
C MET A 60 -5.18 2.23 14.18
N SER A 61 -6.25 2.91 13.84
CA SER A 61 -7.37 2.33 13.11
C SER A 61 -7.33 2.85 11.67
N VAL A 62 -7.26 1.97 10.69
CA VAL A 62 -7.23 2.33 9.29
C VAL A 62 -8.65 2.26 8.73
N ALA A 63 -9.22 3.39 8.37
CA ALA A 63 -10.57 3.46 7.84
C ALA A 63 -10.62 3.00 6.39
N SER A 64 -9.64 3.39 5.57
CA SER A 64 -9.62 3.02 4.17
C SER A 64 -8.20 2.88 3.63
N TYR A 65 -8.07 2.02 2.63
CA TYR A 65 -6.88 1.83 1.81
C TYR A 65 -7.31 1.88 0.35
N ASP A 66 -6.69 2.76 -0.42
CA ASP A 66 -6.98 2.94 -1.84
C ASP A 66 -5.71 2.97 -2.67
N VAL A 67 -5.70 2.26 -3.79
CA VAL A 67 -4.72 2.45 -4.86
C VAL A 67 -5.37 3.33 -5.92
N CYS A 68 -4.77 4.49 -6.19
CA CYS A 68 -5.29 5.46 -7.17
C CYS A 68 -4.78 5.09 -8.56
N ASN A 69 -5.58 4.35 -9.32
CA ASN A 69 -5.19 3.81 -10.62
C ASN A 69 -5.83 4.54 -11.81
N GLU A 70 -6.22 5.80 -11.63
CA GLU A 70 -6.85 6.58 -12.67
C GLU A 70 -5.84 7.10 -13.67
N LYS A 71 -6.24 7.10 -14.95
CA LYS A 71 -5.49 7.71 -16.03
C LYS A 71 -5.81 9.20 -16.14
N ILE A 72 -4.83 10.00 -16.53
CA ILE A 72 -5.00 11.41 -16.84
C ILE A 72 -4.76 11.59 -18.34
N ASN A 73 -5.75 12.12 -19.06
CA ASN A 73 -5.70 12.29 -20.52
C ASN A 73 -5.35 10.98 -21.27
N GLY A 74 -5.87 9.85 -20.77
CA GLY A 74 -5.65 8.53 -21.38
C GLY A 74 -4.35 7.85 -21.00
N ASP A 75 -3.48 8.50 -20.22
CA ASP A 75 -2.20 7.94 -19.78
C ASP A 75 -2.07 7.91 -18.28
N PHE A 76 -1.26 6.96 -17.77
CA PHE A 76 -0.86 6.95 -16.37
C PHE A 76 0.20 8.03 -16.11
N PRO A 77 0.04 8.86 -15.06
CA PRO A 77 0.99 9.93 -14.76
C PRO A 77 2.35 9.41 -14.25
N SER A 78 2.43 8.15 -13.87
CA SER A 78 3.65 7.51 -13.34
C SER A 78 3.62 6.02 -13.65
N ASP A 79 4.77 5.34 -13.57
CA ASP A 79 4.86 3.88 -13.62
C ASP A 79 4.38 3.21 -12.32
N HIS A 80 4.22 3.99 -11.24
CA HIS A 80 3.58 3.58 -9.99
C HIS A 80 2.25 4.30 -9.81
N HIS A 81 1.31 3.63 -9.13
CA HIS A 81 0.05 4.24 -8.70
C HIS A 81 0.19 4.75 -7.26
N PRO A 82 -0.34 5.93 -6.95
CA PRO A 82 -0.39 6.41 -5.56
C PRO A 82 -1.21 5.48 -4.67
N VAL A 83 -0.73 5.30 -3.44
CA VAL A 83 -1.45 4.57 -2.39
C VAL A 83 -1.86 5.57 -1.32
N LEU A 84 -3.13 5.53 -0.95
CA LEU A 84 -3.72 6.45 0.03
C LEU A 84 -4.39 5.68 1.15
N ILE A 85 -4.09 6.06 2.39
CA ILE A 85 -4.84 5.54 3.55
C ILE A 85 -5.46 6.69 4.33
N LYS A 86 -6.61 6.41 4.96
CA LYS A 86 -7.22 7.27 5.97
C LYS A 86 -7.17 6.53 7.29
N TYR A 87 -6.66 7.17 8.33
CA TYR A 87 -6.46 6.53 9.63
C TYR A 87 -6.74 7.47 10.79
N ILE A 88 -6.95 6.86 11.96
CA ILE A 88 -7.10 7.57 13.24
C ILE A 88 -6.07 6.98 14.21
N ILE A 89 -5.35 7.83 14.91
CA ILE A 89 -4.45 7.41 15.97
C ILE A 89 -5.29 7.21 17.24
N ASN A 90 -5.21 6.03 17.82
CA ASN A 90 -5.90 5.69 19.05
C ASN A 90 -5.02 6.07 20.25
N ASP A 91 -5.58 6.84 21.15
CA ASP A 91 -4.91 7.25 22.39
C ASP A 91 -5.00 6.15 23.45
#